data_2ef0b47ee8cea1db2be4894a1d9a9c3f
#
_entry.id   2ef0b47ee8cea1db2be4894a1d9a9c3f
#
_cell.length_a   1.000
_cell.length_b   1.000
_cell.length_c   1.000
_cell.angle_alpha   90.00
_cell.angle_beta   90.00
_cell.angle_gamma   90.00
#
_symmetry.space_group_name_H-M   'P 1'
#
loop_
_entity.id
_entity.type
_entity.pdbx_description
1 polymer ?
#
loop_
_entity_poly.entity_id
_entity_poly.type
_entity_poly.pdbx_seq_one_letter_code
_entity_poly.pdbx_strand_id
1 'polypeptide(L)'
;AISGDRVKISIKYLRYESFLRCRVEKIIKRRSKYYTAKVYKHKKQVFACIYPFQSKKIILKHLNMNVGVGDIVKIQIINWRENHKSAYAKIISLIAKSDDADSDYIWISQRYGIGTFKEYSISKVDQNKLKSVLTSGFSRRKDLSQLRTFTIDPENAKDFDDAISVFKRDKYTELYVHIADVSSYVQEHSKIDKHALDRGNSYYFKEKTTHMLPEFLSTDIL
;
A
#
# COMPACT_ATOMS: atom_id res chain seq x y z
N ALA A 1 22.38 -6.23 -1.71
CA ALA A 1 21.01 -6.69 -2.06
C ALA A 1 20.05 -5.52 -2.06
N ILE A 2 18.92 -5.66 -2.72
CA ILE A 2 17.79 -4.75 -2.69
C ILE A 2 16.60 -5.54 -2.16
N SER A 3 15.62 -4.86 -1.55
CA SER A 3 14.39 -5.49 -1.05
C SER A 3 13.73 -6.35 -2.13
N GLY A 4 13.43 -7.63 -1.79
CA GLY A 4 12.87 -8.64 -2.69
C GLY A 4 13.90 -9.47 -3.47
N ASP A 5 15.20 -9.18 -3.36
CA ASP A 5 16.21 -10.09 -3.88
C ASP A 5 16.24 -11.40 -3.07
N ARG A 6 16.39 -12.53 -3.75
CA ARG A 6 16.69 -13.82 -3.08
C ARG A 6 18.18 -13.91 -2.81
N VAL A 7 18.54 -14.08 -1.54
CA VAL A 7 19.93 -14.00 -1.08
C VAL A 7 20.32 -15.22 -0.24
N LYS A 8 21.61 -15.54 -0.22
CA LYS A 8 22.22 -16.39 0.79
C LYS A 8 22.74 -15.52 1.92
N ILE A 9 22.36 -15.83 3.14
CA ILE A 9 22.79 -15.11 4.34
C ILE A 9 23.60 -16.01 5.26
N SER A 10 24.51 -15.42 6.02
CA SER A 10 25.08 -16.01 7.24
C SER A 10 24.47 -15.35 8.45
N ILE A 11 24.18 -16.15 9.47
CA ILE A 11 23.60 -15.69 10.72
C ILE A 11 24.69 -15.73 11.78
N LYS A 12 24.89 -14.63 12.49
CA LYS A 12 25.76 -14.59 13.68
C LYS A 12 24.89 -14.49 14.92
N TYR A 13 25.03 -15.47 15.80
CA TYR A 13 24.49 -15.40 17.15
C TYR A 13 25.44 -14.57 18.01
N LEU A 14 24.91 -13.51 18.59
CA LEU A 14 25.63 -12.73 19.62
C LEU A 14 24.94 -13.03 20.96
N ARG A 15 25.70 -13.55 21.92
CA ARG A 15 25.19 -14.06 23.21
C ARG A 15 24.40 -13.08 24.07
N TYR A 16 24.38 -11.78 23.73
CA TYR A 16 23.75 -10.71 24.52
C TYR A 16 22.76 -9.85 23.76
N GLU A 17 22.38 -10.22 22.53
CA GLU A 17 21.43 -9.47 21.72
C GLU A 17 20.14 -10.30 21.53
N SER A 18 18.98 -9.66 21.71
CA SER A 18 17.66 -10.27 21.51
C SER A 18 17.29 -10.45 20.02
N PHE A 19 18.16 -10.04 19.11
CA PHE A 19 17.95 -10.14 17.66
C PHE A 19 19.15 -10.77 16.93
N LEU A 20 18.85 -11.45 15.83
CA LEU A 20 19.83 -12.10 15.00
C LEU A 20 20.49 -11.11 14.04
N ARG A 21 21.82 -11.05 14.02
CA ARG A 21 22.52 -10.31 12.98
C ARG A 21 22.77 -11.19 11.76
N CYS A 22 22.33 -10.71 10.60
CA CYS A 22 22.49 -11.39 9.33
C CYS A 22 23.43 -10.62 8.40
N ARG A 23 24.30 -11.34 7.70
CA ARG A 23 25.11 -10.80 6.62
C ARG A 23 24.72 -11.46 5.30
N VAL A 24 24.46 -10.65 4.27
CA VAL A 24 24.26 -11.17 2.90
C VAL A 24 25.61 -11.63 2.35
N GLU A 25 25.73 -12.91 2.05
CA GLU A 25 26.93 -13.50 1.45
C GLU A 25 26.87 -13.42 -0.08
N LYS A 26 25.74 -13.79 -0.65
CA LYS A 26 25.56 -13.87 -2.11
C LYS A 26 24.13 -13.54 -2.49
N ILE A 27 23.96 -12.88 -3.65
CA ILE A 27 22.66 -12.72 -4.27
C ILE A 27 22.42 -13.92 -5.19
N ILE A 28 21.36 -14.69 -4.90
CA ILE A 28 20.99 -15.88 -5.66
C ILE A 28 20.15 -15.46 -6.88
N LYS A 29 19.17 -14.58 -6.67
CA LYS A 29 18.27 -14.09 -7.73
C LYS A 29 17.86 -12.66 -7.44
N ARG A 30 17.94 -11.80 -8.42
CA ARG A 30 17.40 -10.44 -8.37
C ARG A 30 15.88 -10.48 -8.50
N ARG A 31 15.18 -9.65 -7.71
CA ARG A 31 13.72 -9.48 -7.80
C ARG A 31 13.32 -9.00 -9.20
N SER A 32 14.03 -8.00 -9.69
CA SER A 32 13.73 -7.38 -10.98
C SER A 32 15.01 -6.89 -11.68
N LYS A 33 14.91 -6.74 -12.98
CA LYS A 33 15.88 -6.06 -13.83
C LYS A 33 15.57 -4.56 -13.97
N TYR A 34 14.28 -4.19 -13.74
CA TYR A 34 13.77 -2.84 -13.88
C TYR A 34 13.27 -2.35 -12.53
N TYR A 35 13.42 -1.06 -12.28
CA TYR A 35 13.01 -0.41 -11.05
C TYR A 35 12.40 0.95 -11.35
N THR A 36 11.41 1.35 -10.56
CA THR A 36 10.94 2.73 -10.52
C THR A 36 11.83 3.52 -9.57
N ALA A 37 12.24 4.69 -9.98
CA ALA A 37 13.16 5.53 -9.23
C ALA A 37 12.84 7.01 -9.37
N LYS A 38 13.10 7.78 -8.32
CA LYS A 38 13.08 9.24 -8.36
C LYS A 38 14.47 9.76 -8.71
N VAL A 39 14.54 10.72 -9.61
CA VAL A 39 15.80 11.32 -10.07
C VAL A 39 16.26 12.40 -9.10
N TYR A 40 17.52 12.41 -8.74
CA TYR A 40 18.11 13.49 -7.97
C TYR A 40 19.53 13.81 -8.47
N LYS A 41 20.00 15.01 -8.14
CA LYS A 41 21.32 15.50 -8.55
C LYS A 41 22.13 15.85 -7.31
N HIS A 42 23.38 15.44 -7.31
CA HIS A 42 24.35 15.88 -6.32
C HIS A 42 25.63 16.32 -7.04
N LYS A 43 26.02 17.58 -6.85
CA LYS A 43 27.10 18.22 -7.63
C LYS A 43 26.82 18.07 -9.14
N LYS A 44 27.75 17.50 -9.90
CA LYS A 44 27.65 17.27 -11.37
C LYS A 44 27.08 15.90 -11.73
N GLN A 45 26.75 15.04 -10.77
CA GLN A 45 26.26 13.70 -11.06
C GLN A 45 24.77 13.57 -10.80
N VAL A 46 24.12 12.80 -11.67
CA VAL A 46 22.70 12.47 -11.56
C VAL A 46 22.55 11.02 -11.11
N PHE A 47 21.64 10.82 -10.18
CA PHE A 47 21.42 9.57 -9.49
C PHE A 47 19.95 9.17 -9.58
N ALA A 48 19.69 7.89 -9.41
CA ALA A 48 18.37 7.33 -9.19
C ALA A 48 18.21 6.86 -7.75
N CYS A 49 17.12 7.23 -7.11
CA CYS A 49 16.71 6.73 -5.80
C CYS A 49 15.62 5.67 -5.97
N ILE A 50 15.93 4.43 -5.66
CA ILE A 50 14.97 3.34 -5.52
C ILE A 50 14.61 3.26 -4.04
N TYR A 51 13.51 3.89 -3.69
CA TYR A 51 13.07 3.92 -2.27
C TYR A 51 12.63 2.51 -1.77
N PRO A 52 12.72 2.18 -0.44
CA PRO A 52 13.18 2.99 0.68
C PRO A 52 14.66 2.78 1.05
N PHE A 53 15.25 1.66 0.71
CA PHE A 53 16.53 1.24 1.28
C PHE A 53 17.54 1.01 0.17
N GLN A 54 18.22 2.08 -0.14
CA GLN A 54 19.28 2.03 -1.11
C GLN A 54 20.63 2.12 -0.41
N SER A 55 21.25 0.97 -0.20
CA SER A 55 22.63 0.91 0.31
C SER A 55 23.67 1.32 -0.73
N LYS A 56 23.30 1.34 -2.02
CA LYS A 56 24.17 1.70 -3.13
C LYS A 56 23.65 2.94 -3.84
N LYS A 57 24.53 3.89 -4.17
CA LYS A 57 24.22 4.99 -5.08
C LYS A 57 24.03 4.45 -6.50
N ILE A 58 22.91 4.75 -7.13
CA ILE A 58 22.64 4.35 -8.53
C ILE A 58 22.91 5.55 -9.42
N ILE A 59 24.01 5.50 -10.14
CA ILE A 59 24.43 6.55 -11.07
C ILE A 59 23.71 6.34 -12.39
N LEU A 60 23.03 7.38 -12.87
CA LEU A 60 22.40 7.38 -14.19
C LEU A 60 23.42 7.70 -15.26
N LYS A 61 23.55 6.79 -16.24
CA LYS A 61 24.35 7.02 -17.44
C LYS A 61 23.41 7.41 -18.59
N HIS A 62 23.81 8.39 -19.38
CA HIS A 62 23.09 8.87 -20.57
C HIS A 62 21.67 9.37 -20.25
N LEU A 63 21.58 10.65 -19.99
CA LEU A 63 20.32 11.39 -19.86
C LEU A 63 19.86 11.87 -21.26
N ASN A 64 19.54 10.93 -22.16
CA ASN A 64 19.11 11.29 -23.52
C ASN A 64 17.61 11.64 -23.59
N MET A 65 16.92 11.73 -22.44
CA MET A 65 15.50 12.07 -22.34
C MET A 65 15.36 13.41 -21.62
N ASN A 66 14.28 14.12 -21.88
CA ASN A 66 13.90 15.32 -21.16
C ASN A 66 13.48 14.98 -19.71
N VAL A 67 14.44 14.55 -18.90
CA VAL A 67 14.26 14.11 -17.51
C VAL A 67 14.96 15.09 -16.58
N GLY A 68 14.20 15.64 -15.66
CA GLY A 68 14.65 16.58 -14.63
C GLY A 68 14.86 15.94 -13.26
N VAL A 69 15.36 16.76 -12.33
CA VAL A 69 15.45 16.36 -10.93
C VAL A 69 14.05 16.29 -10.33
N GLY A 70 13.76 15.24 -9.58
CA GLY A 70 12.44 14.97 -9.01
C GLY A 70 11.55 14.08 -9.87
N ASP A 71 11.84 13.96 -11.16
CA ASP A 71 11.05 13.11 -12.07
C ASP A 71 11.08 11.64 -11.66
N ILE A 72 9.98 10.94 -11.91
CA ILE A 72 9.83 9.51 -11.68
C ILE A 72 10.12 8.77 -12.99
N VAL A 73 11.06 7.85 -12.93
CA VAL A 73 11.55 7.13 -14.10
C VAL A 73 11.59 5.62 -13.90
N LYS A 74 11.40 4.88 -14.99
CA LYS A 74 11.74 3.46 -15.04
C LYS A 74 13.19 3.33 -15.45
N ILE A 75 13.97 2.64 -14.64
CA ILE A 75 15.39 2.40 -14.88
C ILE A 75 15.70 0.93 -15.04
N GLN A 76 16.75 0.63 -15.78
CA GLN A 76 17.37 -0.69 -15.86
C GLN A 76 18.77 -0.62 -15.24
N ILE A 77 19.04 -1.48 -14.25
CA ILE A 77 20.42 -1.60 -13.74
C ILE A 77 21.27 -2.32 -14.78
N ILE A 78 22.33 -1.64 -15.21
CA ILE A 78 23.28 -2.16 -16.21
C ILE A 78 24.42 -2.91 -15.54
N ASN A 79 24.93 -2.31 -14.45
CA ASN A 79 26.06 -2.88 -13.72
C ASN A 79 25.96 -2.62 -12.22
N TRP A 80 25.92 -3.68 -11.43
CA TRP A 80 25.78 -3.62 -9.99
C TRP A 80 27.09 -3.26 -9.26
N ARG A 81 28.22 -3.38 -9.92
CA ARG A 81 29.56 -3.14 -9.35
C ARG A 81 29.67 -3.76 -7.94
N GLU A 82 29.65 -5.08 -7.83
CA GLU A 82 29.46 -5.80 -6.57
C GLU A 82 30.38 -5.34 -5.44
N ASN A 83 31.63 -5.01 -5.77
CA ASN A 83 32.65 -4.55 -4.81
C ASN A 83 32.64 -3.03 -4.58
N HIS A 84 31.66 -2.27 -5.09
CA HIS A 84 31.59 -0.83 -4.96
C HIS A 84 30.28 -0.38 -4.31
N LYS A 85 30.31 0.81 -3.67
CA LYS A 85 29.10 1.45 -3.08
C LYS A 85 28.16 2.05 -4.13
N SER A 86 28.41 1.89 -5.43
CA SER A 86 27.62 2.43 -6.52
C SER A 86 27.26 1.35 -7.55
N ALA A 87 26.13 1.55 -8.22
CA ALA A 87 25.68 0.81 -9.41
C ALA A 87 25.47 1.79 -10.56
N TYR A 88 25.39 1.27 -11.77
CA TYR A 88 25.04 2.07 -12.95
C TYR A 88 23.69 1.62 -13.50
N ALA A 89 22.88 2.59 -13.90
CA ALA A 89 21.59 2.35 -14.54
C ALA A 89 21.42 3.25 -15.77
N LYS A 90 20.55 2.81 -16.68
CA LYS A 90 20.01 3.63 -17.76
C LYS A 90 18.54 3.89 -17.54
N ILE A 91 18.05 5.03 -17.98
CA ILE A 91 16.63 5.36 -18.00
C ILE A 91 16.00 4.62 -19.18
N ILE A 92 14.86 3.99 -18.96
CA ILE A 92 14.08 3.27 -19.97
C ILE A 92 12.92 4.14 -20.44
N SER A 93 12.21 4.76 -19.49
CA SER A 93 11.09 5.68 -19.77
C SER A 93 10.89 6.65 -18.62
N LEU A 94 10.35 7.82 -18.93
CA LEU A 94 9.72 8.71 -17.97
C LEU A 94 8.39 8.09 -17.56
N ILE A 95 8.04 8.17 -16.27
CA ILE A 95 6.76 7.70 -15.72
C ILE A 95 5.90 8.90 -15.34
N ALA A 96 6.45 9.86 -14.59
CA ALA A 96 5.79 11.10 -14.20
C ALA A 96 6.81 12.23 -14.08
N LYS A 97 6.37 13.45 -14.33
CA LYS A 97 7.14 14.67 -14.07
C LYS A 97 7.06 15.04 -12.59
N SER A 98 8.07 15.76 -12.11
CA SER A 98 8.12 16.17 -10.70
C SER A 98 7.03 17.16 -10.30
N ASP A 99 6.49 17.91 -11.27
CA ASP A 99 5.39 18.87 -11.14
C ASP A 99 4.00 18.28 -11.40
N ASP A 100 3.92 17.01 -11.82
CA ASP A 100 2.64 16.32 -11.91
C ASP A 100 2.03 16.16 -10.51
N ALA A 101 0.77 16.55 -10.34
CA ALA A 101 0.05 16.49 -9.06
C ALA A 101 0.10 15.07 -8.43
N ASP A 102 0.01 14.04 -9.28
CA ASP A 102 0.00 12.64 -8.88
C ASP A 102 1.40 11.99 -8.77
N SER A 103 2.48 12.75 -8.93
CA SER A 103 3.84 12.18 -9.03
C SER A 103 4.21 11.34 -7.80
N ASP A 104 3.93 11.82 -6.60
CA ASP A 104 4.22 11.10 -5.36
C ASP A 104 3.33 9.86 -5.19
N TYR A 105 2.03 9.95 -5.56
CA TYR A 105 1.14 8.79 -5.61
C TYR A 105 1.67 7.72 -6.58
N ILE A 106 2.03 8.11 -7.79
CA ILE A 106 2.58 7.21 -8.81
C ILE A 106 3.85 6.52 -8.29
N TRP A 107 4.75 7.29 -7.68
CA TRP A 107 6.00 6.73 -7.16
C TRP A 107 5.78 5.75 -6.01
N ILE A 108 4.98 6.11 -5.04
CA ILE A 108 4.66 5.28 -3.88
C ILE A 108 3.87 4.03 -4.31
N SER A 109 2.86 4.20 -5.17
CA SER A 109 2.03 3.10 -5.66
C SER A 109 2.84 2.06 -6.43
N GLN A 110 3.74 2.48 -7.29
CA GLN A 110 4.66 1.60 -8.02
C GLN A 110 5.59 0.83 -7.07
N ARG A 111 6.03 1.50 -6.02
CA ARG A 111 6.91 0.92 -5.04
C ARG A 111 6.25 -0.20 -4.22
N TYR A 112 5.05 0.04 -3.74
CA TYR A 112 4.30 -0.92 -2.93
C TYR A 112 3.47 -1.90 -3.76
N GLY A 113 3.49 -1.76 -5.10
CA GLY A 113 2.70 -2.57 -6.00
C GLY A 113 1.21 -2.20 -6.01
N ILE A 114 0.83 -1.08 -5.39
CA ILE A 114 -0.55 -0.62 -5.30
C ILE A 114 -1.13 -0.38 -6.70
N GLY A 115 -0.36 0.22 -7.60
CA GLY A 115 -0.76 0.48 -8.99
C GLY A 115 -0.91 -0.76 -9.88
N THR A 116 -0.53 -1.96 -9.37
CA THR A 116 -0.73 -3.23 -10.09
C THR A 116 -2.04 -3.92 -9.71
N PHE A 117 -2.68 -3.46 -8.65
CA PHE A 117 -4.00 -3.97 -8.27
C PHE A 117 -5.02 -3.51 -9.32
N LYS A 118 -5.61 -4.47 -10.02
CA LYS A 118 -6.75 -4.17 -10.88
C LYS A 118 -7.88 -3.64 -10.01
N GLU A 119 -8.49 -2.54 -10.43
CA GLU A 119 -9.72 -2.11 -9.81
C GLU A 119 -10.75 -3.23 -9.90
N TYR A 120 -11.24 -3.66 -8.75
CA TYR A 120 -12.27 -4.67 -8.70
C TYR A 120 -13.63 -3.97 -8.70
N SER A 121 -14.24 -3.87 -9.88
CA SER A 121 -15.61 -3.39 -10.01
C SER A 121 -16.58 -4.53 -9.75
N ILE A 122 -17.48 -4.33 -8.79
CA ILE A 122 -18.59 -5.26 -8.55
C ILE A 122 -19.67 -4.97 -9.60
N SER A 123 -20.19 -6.02 -10.24
CA SER A 123 -21.29 -5.87 -11.19
C SER A 123 -22.54 -5.31 -10.50
N LYS A 124 -23.40 -4.59 -11.24
CA LYS A 124 -24.68 -4.08 -10.69
C LYS A 124 -25.55 -5.18 -10.10
N VAL A 125 -25.49 -6.39 -10.68
CA VAL A 125 -26.23 -7.56 -10.16
C VAL A 125 -25.69 -8.00 -8.80
N ASP A 126 -24.38 -8.01 -8.63
CA ASP A 126 -23.76 -8.39 -7.35
C ASP A 126 -23.95 -7.28 -6.32
N GLN A 127 -23.92 -6.00 -6.70
CA GLN A 127 -24.27 -4.88 -5.82
C GLN A 127 -25.68 -5.03 -5.25
N ASN A 128 -26.66 -5.40 -6.09
CA ASN A 128 -28.05 -5.62 -5.64
C ASN A 128 -28.15 -6.81 -4.68
N LYS A 129 -27.39 -7.90 -4.91
CA LYS A 129 -27.31 -9.02 -3.98
C LYS A 129 -26.70 -8.61 -2.63
N LEU A 130 -25.66 -7.80 -2.65
CA LEU A 130 -25.05 -7.28 -1.41
C LEU A 130 -26.04 -6.39 -0.65
N LYS A 131 -26.78 -5.52 -1.33
CA LYS A 131 -27.85 -4.72 -0.69
C LYS A 131 -28.96 -5.59 -0.09
N SER A 132 -29.30 -6.72 -0.69
CA SER A 132 -30.32 -7.61 -0.15
C SER A 132 -29.89 -8.32 1.15
N VAL A 133 -28.60 -8.44 1.41
CA VAL A 133 -28.07 -8.95 2.70
C VAL A 133 -28.48 -8.05 3.85
N LEU A 134 -28.51 -6.72 3.65
CA LEU A 134 -29.00 -5.76 4.64
C LEU A 134 -30.42 -6.10 5.11
N THR A 135 -31.31 -6.41 4.18
CA THR A 135 -32.73 -6.63 4.46
C THR A 135 -33.04 -8.05 5.00
N SER A 136 -32.29 -9.07 4.55
CA SER A 136 -32.55 -10.45 4.93
C SER A 136 -31.98 -10.87 6.30
N GLY A 137 -31.00 -10.13 6.82
CA GLY A 137 -30.31 -10.45 8.08
C GLY A 137 -30.96 -9.93 9.35
N PHE A 138 -31.95 -9.03 9.25
CA PHE A 138 -32.51 -8.33 10.41
C PHE A 138 -33.18 -9.23 11.48
N SER A 139 -33.79 -10.35 11.07
CA SER A 139 -34.47 -11.24 12.02
C SER A 139 -33.55 -11.91 13.05
N ARG A 140 -32.24 -11.92 12.81
CA ARG A 140 -31.25 -12.56 13.71
C ARG A 140 -30.39 -11.54 14.47
N ARG A 141 -30.57 -10.24 14.23
CA ARG A 141 -29.78 -9.17 14.81
C ARG A 141 -30.59 -8.43 15.86
N LYS A 142 -29.92 -7.96 16.91
CA LYS A 142 -30.53 -7.06 17.88
C LYS A 142 -30.63 -5.68 17.24
N ASP A 143 -31.82 -5.10 17.19
CA ASP A 143 -32.01 -3.74 16.74
C ASP A 143 -31.49 -2.75 17.82
N LEU A 144 -30.50 -1.95 17.44
CA LEU A 144 -29.88 -0.90 18.23
C LEU A 144 -30.09 0.49 17.60
N SER A 145 -30.98 0.62 16.62
CA SER A 145 -31.20 1.87 15.87
C SER A 145 -31.69 3.04 16.75
N GLN A 146 -32.22 2.74 17.93
CA GLN A 146 -32.65 3.74 18.91
C GLN A 146 -31.50 4.33 19.74
N LEU A 147 -30.31 3.77 19.63
CA LEU A 147 -29.14 4.29 20.34
C LEU A 147 -28.65 5.56 19.65
N ARG A 148 -28.29 6.56 20.44
CA ARG A 148 -27.51 7.70 19.92
C ARG A 148 -26.12 7.22 19.60
N THR A 149 -25.85 7.10 18.32
CA THR A 149 -24.58 6.58 17.79
C THR A 149 -23.89 7.68 17.00
N PHE A 150 -22.56 7.78 17.15
CA PHE A 150 -21.76 8.75 16.43
C PHE A 150 -20.40 8.18 16.07
N THR A 151 -19.83 8.67 15.01
CA THR A 151 -18.45 8.39 14.55
C THR A 151 -17.54 9.55 14.88
N ILE A 152 -16.24 9.34 14.92
CA ILE A 152 -15.22 10.37 15.15
C ILE A 152 -14.20 10.30 14.03
N ASP A 153 -14.54 10.89 12.91
CA ASP A 153 -13.79 10.82 11.67
C ASP A 153 -13.46 12.22 11.13
N PRO A 154 -12.48 12.35 10.22
CA PRO A 154 -12.27 13.58 9.48
C PRO A 154 -13.52 13.97 8.68
N GLU A 155 -13.75 15.29 8.50
CA GLU A 155 -14.93 15.83 7.83
C GLU A 155 -15.19 15.26 6.42
N ASN A 156 -14.13 14.85 5.73
CA ASN A 156 -14.18 14.29 4.37
C ASN A 156 -14.11 12.76 4.32
N ALA A 157 -14.21 12.08 5.47
CA ALA A 157 -14.28 10.62 5.51
C ALA A 157 -15.56 10.12 4.81
N LYS A 158 -15.43 8.97 4.12
CA LYS A 158 -16.52 8.31 3.42
C LYS A 158 -16.67 6.85 3.82
N ASP A 159 -15.69 6.32 4.52
CA ASP A 159 -15.59 4.94 4.99
C ASP A 159 -15.62 4.97 6.52
N PHE A 160 -16.81 4.74 7.11
CA PHE A 160 -17.00 4.75 8.55
C PHE A 160 -16.94 3.32 9.09
N ASP A 161 -15.74 2.88 9.48
CA ASP A 161 -15.52 1.50 9.94
C ASP A 161 -16.07 1.26 11.36
N ASP A 162 -16.11 2.29 12.21
CA ASP A 162 -16.53 2.18 13.60
C ASP A 162 -17.38 3.35 14.09
N ALA A 163 -18.17 3.08 15.10
CA ALA A 163 -18.99 4.07 15.78
C ALA A 163 -19.13 3.72 17.25
N ILE A 164 -19.53 4.68 18.06
CA ILE A 164 -19.75 4.49 19.49
C ILE A 164 -21.11 4.98 19.95
N SER A 165 -21.66 4.32 20.97
CA SER A 165 -22.82 4.81 21.74
C SER A 165 -22.51 4.77 23.23
N VAL A 166 -22.91 5.78 23.95
CA VAL A 166 -22.61 5.92 25.39
C VAL A 166 -23.89 6.14 26.16
N PHE A 167 -24.08 5.36 27.24
CA PHE A 167 -25.20 5.48 28.16
C PHE A 167 -24.73 5.61 29.60
N LYS A 168 -25.17 6.64 30.27
CA LYS A 168 -24.94 6.81 31.70
C LYS A 168 -26.02 6.06 32.47
N ARG A 169 -25.61 5.15 33.35
CA ARG A 169 -26.42 4.47 34.36
C ARG A 169 -26.09 5.03 35.74
N ASP A 170 -26.89 4.70 36.73
CA ASP A 170 -26.71 5.24 38.11
C ASP A 170 -25.31 4.93 38.69
N LYS A 171 -24.79 3.72 38.45
CA LYS A 171 -23.52 3.24 39.03
C LYS A 171 -22.38 3.06 38.01
N TYR A 172 -22.64 3.10 36.72
CA TYR A 172 -21.67 2.87 35.69
C TYR A 172 -22.06 3.55 34.34
N THR A 173 -21.15 3.59 33.44
CA THR A 173 -21.39 4.04 32.06
C THR A 173 -21.24 2.85 31.11
N GLU A 174 -22.23 2.60 30.27
CA GLU A 174 -22.17 1.62 29.21
C GLU A 174 -21.59 2.26 27.97
N LEU A 175 -20.57 1.63 27.40
CA LEU A 175 -19.99 1.99 26.11
C LEU A 175 -20.25 0.85 25.13
N TYR A 176 -20.88 1.17 24.01
CA TYR A 176 -21.04 0.27 22.87
C TYR A 176 -20.04 0.70 21.80
N VAL A 177 -19.29 -0.25 21.30
CA VAL A 177 -18.43 -0.06 20.13
C VAL A 177 -19.06 -0.84 18.98
N HIS A 178 -19.45 -0.13 17.94
CA HIS A 178 -20.06 -0.69 16.74
C HIS A 178 -19.01 -0.79 15.67
N ILE A 179 -18.87 -1.95 15.05
CA ILE A 179 -17.91 -2.20 13.96
C ILE A 179 -18.69 -2.67 12.75
N ALA A 180 -18.31 -2.16 11.56
CA ALA A 180 -18.90 -2.60 10.29
C ALA A 180 -18.78 -4.11 10.13
N ASP A 181 -19.90 -4.80 9.87
CA ASP A 181 -19.96 -6.26 9.77
C ASP A 181 -19.52 -6.75 8.38
N VAL A 182 -18.25 -6.56 8.08
CA VAL A 182 -17.63 -6.94 6.80
C VAL A 182 -17.89 -8.40 6.45
N SER A 183 -17.86 -9.28 7.46
CA SER A 183 -18.00 -10.75 7.26
C SER A 183 -19.38 -11.17 6.72
N SER A 184 -20.41 -10.36 6.92
CA SER A 184 -21.73 -10.60 6.35
C SER A 184 -21.76 -10.38 4.83
N TYR A 185 -20.85 -9.61 4.28
CA TYR A 185 -20.79 -9.25 2.86
C TYR A 185 -19.65 -9.95 2.12
N VAL A 186 -18.53 -10.17 2.80
CA VAL A 186 -17.32 -10.76 2.23
C VAL A 186 -17.17 -12.18 2.73
N GLN A 187 -17.57 -13.14 1.90
CA GLN A 187 -17.42 -14.57 2.20
C GLN A 187 -15.97 -14.99 2.07
N GLU A 188 -15.52 -15.84 2.98
CA GLU A 188 -14.19 -16.45 2.96
C GLU A 188 -13.93 -17.15 1.61
N HIS A 189 -12.74 -17.00 1.08
CA HIS A 189 -12.30 -17.52 -0.23
C HIS A 189 -13.04 -16.97 -1.46
N SER A 190 -13.94 -16.01 -1.30
CA SER A 190 -14.56 -15.30 -2.41
C SER A 190 -13.54 -14.51 -3.24
N LYS A 191 -13.96 -13.98 -4.39
CA LYS A 191 -13.11 -13.09 -5.19
C LYS A 191 -12.78 -11.80 -4.44
N ILE A 192 -13.73 -11.26 -3.67
CA ILE A 192 -13.54 -10.04 -2.87
C ILE A 192 -12.51 -10.31 -1.78
N ASP A 193 -12.67 -11.40 -1.04
CA ASP A 193 -11.74 -11.82 0.01
C ASP A 193 -10.31 -11.99 -0.51
N LYS A 194 -10.13 -12.68 -1.63
CA LYS A 194 -8.81 -12.81 -2.27
C LYS A 194 -8.20 -11.48 -2.67
N HIS A 195 -9.00 -10.57 -3.22
CA HIS A 195 -8.53 -9.22 -3.54
C HIS A 195 -8.14 -8.42 -2.31
N ALA A 196 -8.95 -8.50 -1.24
CA ALA A 196 -8.65 -7.84 0.02
C ALA A 196 -7.35 -8.38 0.64
N LEU A 197 -7.17 -9.71 0.63
CA LEU A 197 -5.95 -10.37 1.12
C LEU A 197 -4.70 -9.92 0.32
N ASP A 198 -4.80 -9.85 -1.01
CA ASP A 198 -3.70 -9.42 -1.87
C ASP A 198 -3.31 -7.96 -1.63
N ARG A 199 -4.27 -7.09 -1.33
CA ARG A 199 -4.04 -5.66 -1.02
C ARG A 199 -3.54 -5.46 0.40
N GLY A 200 -4.07 -6.22 1.35
CA GLY A 200 -3.70 -6.22 2.76
C GLY A 200 -4.19 -5.02 3.56
N ASN A 201 -4.51 -3.88 2.90
CA ASN A 201 -4.96 -2.65 3.56
C ASN A 201 -5.48 -1.60 2.55
N SER A 202 -6.20 -0.60 3.03
CA SER A 202 -6.50 0.61 2.26
C SER A 202 -5.33 1.59 2.30
N TYR A 203 -5.14 2.36 1.25
CA TYR A 203 -4.07 3.35 1.13
C TYR A 203 -4.67 4.72 0.87
N TYR A 204 -4.46 5.62 1.81
CA TYR A 204 -5.00 6.98 1.77
C TYR A 204 -3.90 7.95 1.32
N PHE A 205 -4.15 8.62 0.19
CA PHE A 205 -3.35 9.72 -0.30
C PHE A 205 -4.19 10.98 -0.25
N LYS A 206 -3.56 12.13 -0.29
CA LYS A 206 -4.26 13.40 -0.23
C LYS A 206 -5.38 13.54 -1.27
N GLU A 207 -5.10 13.10 -2.50
CA GLU A 207 -5.99 13.26 -3.66
C GLU A 207 -6.71 11.97 -4.06
N LYS A 208 -6.32 10.82 -3.50
CA LYS A 208 -6.81 9.51 -3.95
C LYS A 208 -6.75 8.46 -2.86
N THR A 209 -7.81 7.69 -2.73
CA THR A 209 -7.83 6.48 -1.90
C THR A 209 -7.77 5.23 -2.78
N THR A 210 -7.02 4.23 -2.35
CA THR A 210 -7.06 2.87 -2.92
C THR A 210 -7.57 1.94 -1.85
N HIS A 211 -8.85 1.62 -1.92
CA HIS A 211 -9.53 0.80 -0.92
C HIS A 211 -9.07 -0.65 -0.93
N MET A 212 -8.98 -1.29 0.24
CA MET A 212 -8.73 -2.72 0.37
C MET A 212 -9.89 -3.54 -0.21
N LEU A 213 -11.10 -3.17 0.13
CA LEU A 213 -12.34 -3.70 -0.43
C LEU A 213 -12.77 -2.88 -1.67
N PRO A 214 -13.70 -3.39 -2.50
CA PRO A 214 -14.30 -2.58 -3.56
C PRO A 214 -14.93 -1.30 -2.98
N GLU A 215 -14.73 -0.18 -3.65
CA GLU A 215 -15.21 1.15 -3.20
C GLU A 215 -16.67 1.12 -2.77
N PHE A 216 -17.55 0.51 -3.58
CA PHE A 216 -18.97 0.37 -3.27
C PHE A 216 -19.24 -0.33 -1.91
N LEU A 217 -18.40 -1.29 -1.49
CA LEU A 217 -18.53 -1.89 -0.16
C LEU A 217 -18.07 -0.94 0.93
N SER A 218 -16.96 -0.24 0.71
CA SER A 218 -16.36 0.62 1.73
C SER A 218 -17.10 1.93 1.96
N THR A 219 -17.85 2.44 0.94
CA THR A 219 -18.47 3.77 1.01
C THR A 219 -19.99 3.76 1.02
N ASP A 220 -20.64 2.67 0.60
CA ASP A 220 -22.09 2.62 0.42
C ASP A 220 -22.79 1.52 1.25
N ILE A 221 -22.04 0.54 1.74
CA ILE A 221 -22.61 -0.63 2.42
C ILE A 221 -22.11 -0.79 3.86
N LEU A 222 -20.82 -0.62 4.10
CA LEU A 222 -20.14 -0.83 5.39
C LEU A 222 -20.10 0.41 6.27
#